data_8fe9ce4e922e19e9a54d9a8627f82ab8
#
_entry.id   8fe9ce4e922e19e9a54d9a8627f82ab8
#
_cell.length_a   1.000
_cell.length_b   1.000
_cell.length_c   1.000
_cell.angle_alpha   90.00
_cell.angle_beta   90.00
_cell.angle_gamma   90.00
#
_symmetry.space_group_name_H-M   'P 1'
#
loop_
_entity.id
_entity.type
_entity.pdbx_description
1 polymer ?
#
loop_
_entity_poly.entity_id
_entity_poly.type
_entity_poly.pdbx_seq_one_letter_code
_entity_poly.pdbx_strand_id
1 'polypeptide(L)'
;TIGQAGIDKVKQVSMWHNNLEGELNESLTLGYRERFPEANDDFFFLSLLHGMELLQGAINTTQSTDPFEIALALEKGSYQGPTGKVWMRKDNHQLLQPLFVSTMVDINDGSIKYDVERTGIGFLTDSTTEADQTIIKTTCSMDRPDS
;
A
#
# COMPACT_ATOMS: atom_id res chain seq x y z
N THR A 1 -9.06 -8.95 -20.59
CA THR A 1 -7.73 -9.07 -19.94
C THR A 1 -6.64 -9.15 -21.01
N ILE A 2 -5.52 -8.43 -20.80
CA ILE A 2 -4.39 -8.40 -21.75
C ILE A 2 -3.66 -9.75 -21.78
N GLY A 3 -3.61 -10.46 -20.64
CA GLY A 3 -2.98 -11.77 -20.51
C GLY A 3 -1.51 -11.79 -20.96
N GLN A 4 -1.07 -12.91 -21.51
CA GLN A 4 0.29 -13.15 -21.98
C GLN A 4 0.85 -12.10 -22.96
N ALA A 5 -0.02 -11.43 -23.74
CA ALA A 5 0.40 -10.40 -24.68
C ALA A 5 0.95 -9.12 -24.02
N GLY A 6 0.68 -8.96 -22.71
CA GLY A 6 1.15 -7.82 -21.91
C GLY A 6 2.52 -8.02 -21.27
N ILE A 7 3.06 -9.24 -21.26
CA ILE A 7 4.37 -9.54 -20.67
C ILE A 7 5.44 -8.67 -21.32
N ASP A 8 6.32 -8.06 -20.52
CA ASP A 8 7.39 -7.13 -20.86
C ASP A 8 6.94 -5.81 -21.54
N LYS A 9 5.63 -5.59 -21.70
CA LYS A 9 5.08 -4.42 -22.38
C LYS A 9 4.20 -3.57 -21.49
N VAL A 10 3.46 -4.19 -20.58
CA VAL A 10 2.55 -3.47 -19.68
C VAL A 10 3.29 -3.06 -18.42
N LYS A 11 3.17 -1.78 -18.08
CA LYS A 11 3.61 -1.24 -16.80
C LYS A 11 2.41 -0.80 -16.00
N GLN A 12 2.49 -0.98 -14.69
CA GLN A 12 1.54 -0.43 -13.74
C GLN A 12 2.21 0.54 -12.78
N VAL A 13 1.45 1.47 -12.25
CA VAL A 13 1.79 2.24 -11.06
C VAL A 13 0.87 1.76 -9.94
N SER A 14 1.43 1.23 -8.88
CA SER A 14 0.67 0.68 -7.76
C SER A 14 1.28 1.09 -6.43
N MET A 15 0.49 0.95 -5.38
CA MET A 15 0.94 1.15 -4.00
C MET A 15 1.61 -0.09 -3.43
N TRP A 16 1.38 -1.23 -4.07
CA TRP A 16 1.84 -2.53 -3.61
C TRP A 16 1.74 -3.60 -4.70
N HIS A 17 2.59 -4.60 -4.62
CA HIS A 17 2.42 -5.92 -5.24
C HIS A 17 3.19 -6.97 -4.43
N ASN A 18 2.81 -8.25 -4.59
CA ASN A 18 3.33 -9.35 -3.78
C ASN A 18 4.84 -9.60 -3.91
N ASN A 19 5.49 -9.10 -4.96
CA ASN A 19 6.92 -9.28 -5.18
C ASN A 19 7.77 -8.09 -4.72
N LEU A 20 7.22 -7.16 -3.92
CA LEU A 20 8.05 -6.15 -3.26
C LEU A 20 9.01 -6.82 -2.29
N GLU A 21 10.25 -6.32 -2.26
CA GLU A 21 11.29 -6.84 -1.37
C GLU A 21 10.96 -6.55 0.10
N GLY A 22 11.36 -7.45 0.98
CA GLY A 22 11.26 -7.30 2.43
C GLY A 22 10.50 -8.43 3.12
N GLU A 23 11.00 -8.82 4.28
CA GLU A 23 10.46 -9.93 5.08
C GLU A 23 8.99 -9.70 5.48
N LEU A 24 8.63 -8.46 5.79
CA LEU A 24 7.25 -8.14 6.18
C LEU A 24 6.28 -8.32 5.00
N ASN A 25 6.66 -7.89 3.79
CA ASN A 25 5.84 -8.09 2.60
C ASN A 25 5.69 -9.59 2.28
N GLU A 26 6.78 -10.34 2.34
CA GLU A 26 6.76 -11.79 2.12
C GLU A 26 5.87 -12.51 3.13
N SER A 27 6.02 -12.19 4.42
CA SER A 27 5.21 -12.76 5.50
C SER A 27 3.71 -12.46 5.31
N LEU A 28 3.36 -11.24 4.93
CA LEU A 28 1.97 -10.85 4.66
C LEU A 28 1.39 -11.60 3.45
N THR A 29 2.17 -11.70 2.36
CA THR A 29 1.75 -12.41 1.15
C THR A 29 1.48 -13.89 1.43
N LEU A 30 2.41 -14.55 2.14
CA LEU A 30 2.27 -15.96 2.50
C LEU A 30 1.12 -16.17 3.49
N GLY A 31 1.06 -15.38 4.56
CA GLY A 31 0.00 -15.49 5.57
C GLY A 31 -1.40 -15.24 5.00
N TYR A 32 -1.52 -14.29 4.06
CA TYR A 32 -2.80 -14.06 3.37
C TYR A 32 -3.20 -15.26 2.51
N ARG A 33 -2.28 -15.80 1.69
CA ARG A 33 -2.54 -16.97 0.83
C ARG A 33 -2.83 -18.25 1.62
N GLU A 34 -2.19 -18.43 2.76
CA GLU A 34 -2.49 -19.53 3.68
C GLU A 34 -3.90 -19.42 4.26
N ARG A 35 -4.28 -18.21 4.68
CA ARG A 35 -5.59 -17.93 5.27
C ARG A 35 -6.74 -17.99 4.27
N PHE A 36 -6.48 -17.56 3.04
CA PHE A 36 -7.47 -17.44 1.96
C PHE A 36 -6.98 -18.15 0.69
N PRO A 37 -6.91 -19.51 0.72
CA PRO A 37 -6.32 -20.29 -0.38
C PRO A 37 -7.10 -20.17 -1.70
N GLU A 38 -8.39 -19.84 -1.62
CA GLU A 38 -9.27 -19.65 -2.78
C GLU A 38 -9.34 -18.19 -3.26
N ALA A 39 -8.69 -17.28 -2.56
CA ALA A 39 -8.69 -15.87 -2.94
C ALA A 39 -7.98 -15.66 -4.28
N ASN A 40 -8.64 -14.96 -5.19
CA ASN A 40 -8.11 -14.63 -6.51
C ASN A 40 -7.63 -13.18 -6.60
N ASP A 41 -7.77 -12.39 -5.51
CA ASP A 41 -7.44 -10.98 -5.49
C ASP A 41 -6.64 -10.63 -4.23
N ASP A 42 -5.33 -10.47 -4.40
CA ASP A 42 -4.39 -10.09 -3.36
C ASP A 42 -4.27 -8.54 -3.23
N PHE A 43 -4.81 -7.76 -4.18
CA PHE A 43 -4.48 -6.35 -4.37
C PHE A 43 -5.07 -5.38 -3.34
N PHE A 44 -6.27 -5.64 -2.85
CA PHE A 44 -6.98 -4.68 -1.99
C PHE A 44 -6.61 -4.77 -0.52
N PHE A 45 -5.92 -5.79 -0.15
CA PHE A 45 -5.57 -6.10 1.23
C PHE A 45 -4.72 -5.01 1.89
N LEU A 46 -3.69 -4.51 1.23
CA LEU A 46 -2.71 -3.62 1.84
C LEU A 46 -3.26 -2.23 2.18
N SER A 47 -4.15 -1.68 1.37
CA SER A 47 -4.76 -0.37 1.65
C SER A 47 -5.55 -0.38 2.95
N LEU A 48 -6.24 -1.48 3.25
CA LEU A 48 -6.95 -1.66 4.50
C LEU A 48 -5.97 -1.79 5.68
N LEU A 49 -4.88 -2.54 5.51
CA LEU A 49 -3.86 -2.70 6.54
C LEU A 49 -3.27 -1.35 6.96
N HIS A 50 -2.88 -0.49 6.01
CA HIS A 50 -2.36 0.85 6.33
C HIS A 50 -3.35 1.69 7.12
N GLY A 51 -4.63 1.66 6.73
CA GLY A 51 -5.69 2.37 7.45
C GLY A 51 -5.86 1.88 8.88
N MET A 52 -5.85 0.57 9.08
CA MET A 52 -6.02 -0.05 10.40
C MET A 52 -4.82 0.22 11.32
N GLU A 53 -3.60 0.11 10.83
CA GLU A 53 -2.38 0.38 11.60
C GLU A 53 -2.29 1.84 12.04
N LEU A 54 -2.60 2.79 11.16
CA LEU A 54 -2.63 4.20 11.52
C LEU A 54 -3.74 4.51 12.53
N LEU A 55 -4.93 3.94 12.36
CA LEU A 55 -6.04 4.11 13.28
C LEU A 55 -5.70 3.53 14.67
N GLN A 56 -5.12 2.33 14.72
CA GLN A 56 -4.67 1.72 15.96
C GLN A 56 -3.62 2.60 16.66
N GLY A 57 -2.64 3.11 15.91
CA GLY A 57 -1.63 4.02 16.42
C GLY A 57 -2.23 5.29 17.02
N ALA A 58 -3.23 5.89 16.34
CA ALA A 58 -3.93 7.08 16.82
C ALA A 58 -4.72 6.81 18.11
N ILE A 59 -5.49 5.72 18.18
CA ILE A 59 -6.24 5.31 19.38
C ILE A 59 -5.28 5.04 20.54
N ASN A 60 -4.18 4.33 20.29
CA ASN A 60 -3.18 4.04 21.33
C ASN A 60 -2.51 5.30 21.86
N THR A 61 -2.33 6.31 21.03
CA THR A 61 -1.71 7.58 21.41
C THR A 61 -2.66 8.45 22.22
N THR A 62 -3.92 8.54 21.79
CA THR A 62 -4.93 9.41 22.44
C THR A 62 -5.59 8.75 23.63
N GLN A 63 -5.62 7.40 23.69
CA GLN A 63 -6.41 6.64 24.66
C GLN A 63 -7.90 7.06 24.67
N SER A 64 -8.39 7.52 23.49
CA SER A 64 -9.73 8.09 23.32
C SER A 64 -10.47 7.37 22.20
N THR A 65 -11.79 7.44 22.25
CA THR A 65 -12.70 7.06 21.16
C THR A 65 -13.36 8.27 20.51
N ASP A 66 -12.96 9.48 20.92
CA ASP A 66 -13.45 10.72 20.31
C ASP A 66 -12.91 10.84 18.88
N PRO A 67 -13.79 10.97 17.87
CA PRO A 67 -13.37 11.02 16.46
C PRO A 67 -12.47 12.22 16.14
N PHE A 68 -12.66 13.35 16.83
CA PHE A 68 -11.87 14.55 16.58
C PHE A 68 -10.43 14.37 17.13
N GLU A 69 -10.28 13.85 18.35
CA GLU A 69 -8.97 13.54 18.93
C GLU A 69 -8.21 12.51 18.08
N ILE A 70 -8.90 11.48 17.60
CA ILE A 70 -8.33 10.47 16.70
C ILE A 70 -7.88 11.11 15.38
N ALA A 71 -8.69 11.96 14.78
CA ALA A 71 -8.34 12.65 13.53
C ALA A 71 -7.09 13.51 13.67
N LEU A 72 -6.97 14.27 14.77
CA LEU A 72 -5.78 15.08 15.06
C LEU A 72 -4.53 14.22 15.34
N ALA A 73 -4.70 13.05 15.94
CA ALA A 73 -3.60 12.12 16.17
C ALA A 73 -3.12 11.48 14.86
N LEU A 74 -4.04 11.15 13.95
CA LEU A 74 -3.72 10.64 12.62
C LEU A 74 -2.84 11.60 11.81
N GLU A 75 -3.03 12.93 11.94
CA GLU A 75 -2.20 13.94 11.27
C GLU A 75 -0.72 13.94 11.73
N LYS A 76 -0.43 13.35 12.87
CA LYS A 76 0.92 13.21 13.45
C LYS A 76 1.44 11.79 13.33
N GLY A 77 0.54 10.86 12.96
CA GLY A 77 0.82 9.44 12.89
C GLY A 77 1.71 9.08 11.69
N SER A 78 2.59 8.15 11.92
CA SER A 78 3.33 7.48 10.85
C SER A 78 3.51 6.01 11.21
N TYR A 79 3.62 5.19 10.18
CA TYR A 79 3.73 3.76 10.31
C TYR A 79 4.79 3.24 9.33
N GLN A 80 5.64 2.33 9.79
CA GLN A 80 6.60 1.63 8.94
C GLN A 80 5.95 0.33 8.47
N GLY A 81 5.39 0.36 7.28
CA GLY A 81 4.68 -0.76 6.69
C GLY A 81 5.53 -1.62 5.76
N PRO A 82 4.91 -2.63 5.15
CA PRO A 82 5.58 -3.53 4.22
C PRO A 82 6.07 -2.83 2.94
N THR A 83 5.57 -1.65 2.64
CA THR A 83 5.92 -0.84 1.48
C THR A 83 6.87 0.32 1.81
N GLY A 84 7.26 0.48 3.07
CA GLY A 84 8.02 1.62 3.55
C GLY A 84 7.23 2.51 4.51
N LYS A 85 7.66 3.76 4.67
CA LYS A 85 7.01 4.71 5.58
C LYS A 85 5.70 5.23 5.00
N VAL A 86 4.67 5.19 5.82
CA VAL A 86 3.31 5.67 5.50
C VAL A 86 2.90 6.70 6.55
N TRP A 87 2.29 7.81 6.12
CA TRP A 87 1.76 8.83 7.04
C TRP A 87 0.64 9.66 6.39
N MET A 88 -0.10 10.37 7.21
CA MET A 88 -1.19 11.25 6.75
C MET A 88 -0.71 12.70 6.63
N ARG A 89 -1.07 13.37 5.54
CA ARG A 89 -0.85 14.80 5.37
C ARG A 89 -1.78 15.59 6.29
N LYS A 90 -1.21 16.62 6.92
CA LYS A 90 -1.96 17.50 7.80
C LYS A 90 -2.88 18.47 7.04
N ASP A 91 -2.54 18.82 5.81
CA ASP A 91 -3.21 19.87 5.04
C ASP A 91 -4.44 19.40 4.25
N ASN A 92 -4.56 18.09 4.01
CA ASN A 92 -5.68 17.54 3.23
C ASN A 92 -6.05 16.09 3.59
N HIS A 93 -5.46 15.53 4.64
CA HIS A 93 -5.64 14.15 5.10
C HIS A 93 -5.34 13.07 4.03
N GLN A 94 -4.57 13.41 3.02
CA GLN A 94 -4.10 12.40 2.07
C GLN A 94 -3.13 11.44 2.75
N LEU A 95 -3.36 10.14 2.58
CA LEU A 95 -2.39 9.12 2.95
C LEU A 95 -1.21 9.17 1.97
N LEU A 96 0.00 9.37 2.48
CA LEU A 96 1.23 9.32 1.72
C LEU A 96 1.89 7.97 1.93
N GLN A 97 2.27 7.35 0.83
CA GLN A 97 2.92 6.04 0.79
C GLN A 97 3.78 5.95 -0.47
N PRO A 98 4.76 5.04 -0.52
CA PRO A 98 5.52 4.81 -1.73
C PRO A 98 4.64 4.35 -2.89
N LEU A 99 5.06 4.68 -4.11
CA LEU A 99 4.47 4.20 -5.35
C LEU A 99 5.53 3.41 -6.13
N PHE A 100 5.10 2.33 -6.73
CA PHE A 100 5.96 1.42 -7.48
C PHE A 100 5.55 1.43 -8.95
N VAL A 101 6.52 1.65 -9.81
CA VAL A 101 6.37 1.37 -11.26
C VAL A 101 6.90 -0.03 -11.49
N SER A 102 6.07 -0.89 -12.04
CA SER A 102 6.40 -2.31 -12.19
C SER A 102 6.01 -2.81 -13.58
N THR A 103 6.82 -3.68 -14.13
CA THR A 103 6.58 -4.36 -15.40
C THR A 103 5.89 -5.70 -15.18
N MET A 104 4.91 -6.01 -16.00
CA MET A 104 4.26 -7.30 -16.05
C MET A 104 5.22 -8.36 -16.61
N VAL A 105 5.45 -9.44 -15.86
CA VAL A 105 6.38 -10.53 -16.21
C VAL A 105 5.76 -11.89 -16.02
N ASP A 106 6.33 -12.92 -16.68
CA ASP A 106 5.96 -14.31 -16.50
C ASP A 106 6.67 -14.87 -15.26
N ILE A 107 5.96 -15.61 -14.40
CA ILE A 107 6.55 -16.24 -13.22
C ILE A 107 7.64 -17.28 -13.59
N ASN A 108 7.53 -17.87 -14.77
CA ASN A 108 8.44 -18.90 -15.23
C ASN A 108 9.83 -18.38 -15.64
N ASP A 109 10.00 -17.06 -15.80
CA ASP A 109 11.31 -16.46 -16.05
C ASP A 109 12.20 -16.39 -14.80
N GLY A 110 11.60 -16.62 -13.61
CA GLY A 110 12.30 -16.66 -12.34
C GLY A 110 12.62 -15.30 -11.73
N SER A 111 12.14 -14.19 -12.33
CA SER A 111 12.36 -12.83 -11.83
C SER A 111 11.45 -12.47 -10.66
N ILE A 112 10.35 -13.17 -10.48
CA ILE A 112 9.37 -13.00 -9.43
C ILE A 112 9.06 -14.31 -8.70
N LYS A 113 8.58 -14.20 -7.44
CA LYS A 113 8.18 -15.36 -6.62
C LYS A 113 6.67 -15.65 -6.69
N TYR A 114 5.87 -14.62 -6.86
CA TYR A 114 4.41 -14.69 -6.75
C TYR A 114 3.75 -14.12 -7.98
N ASP A 115 2.79 -14.86 -8.52
CA ASP A 115 1.87 -14.37 -9.55
C ASP A 115 0.67 -13.65 -8.92
N VAL A 116 -0.10 -12.98 -9.74
CA VAL A 116 -1.36 -12.35 -9.37
C VAL A 116 -2.51 -13.27 -9.77
N GLU A 117 -3.42 -13.51 -8.84
CA GLU A 117 -4.65 -14.30 -9.09
C GLU A 117 -4.39 -15.67 -9.74
N ARG A 118 -3.26 -16.30 -9.46
CA ARG A 118 -2.87 -17.61 -10.02
C ARG A 118 -2.85 -17.65 -11.54
N THR A 119 -2.53 -16.52 -12.17
CA THR A 119 -2.50 -16.41 -13.64
C THR A 119 -1.17 -16.81 -14.26
N GLY A 120 -0.13 -17.07 -13.46
CA GLY A 120 1.25 -17.24 -13.91
C GLY A 120 1.93 -15.94 -14.29
N ILE A 121 1.28 -14.79 -14.08
CA ILE A 121 1.77 -13.46 -14.40
C ILE A 121 1.85 -12.64 -13.11
N GLY A 122 2.92 -11.90 -12.94
CA GLY A 122 3.09 -11.00 -11.80
C GLY A 122 3.79 -9.72 -12.19
N PHE A 123 4.28 -8.99 -11.20
CA PHE A 123 4.91 -7.70 -11.40
C PHE A 123 6.30 -7.67 -10.77
N LEU A 124 7.25 -7.15 -11.56
CA LEU A 124 8.62 -6.86 -11.15
C LEU A 124 8.79 -5.36 -11.01
N THR A 125 9.30 -4.88 -9.88
CA THR A 125 9.53 -3.45 -9.66
C THR A 125 10.64 -2.92 -10.55
N ASP A 126 10.35 -1.89 -11.35
CA ASP A 126 11.34 -1.14 -12.12
C ASP A 126 11.92 0.03 -11.32
N SER A 127 11.04 0.75 -10.61
CA SER A 127 11.42 1.90 -9.79
C SER A 127 10.41 2.17 -8.67
N THR A 128 10.91 2.84 -7.63
CA THR A 128 10.11 3.28 -6.49
C THR A 128 10.13 4.81 -6.42
N THR A 129 8.96 5.39 -6.17
CA THR A 129 8.81 6.80 -5.78
C THR A 129 8.49 6.81 -4.29
N GLU A 130 9.39 7.37 -3.49
CA GLU A 130 9.22 7.44 -2.04
C GLU A 130 8.01 8.31 -1.65
N ALA A 131 7.44 8.05 -0.49
CA ALA A 131 6.20 8.70 -0.05
C ALA A 131 6.30 10.23 0.01
N ASP A 132 7.45 10.81 0.38
CA ASP A 132 7.69 12.25 0.38
C ASP A 132 7.73 12.86 -1.03
N GLN A 133 8.16 12.08 -2.02
CA GLN A 133 8.18 12.48 -3.42
C GLN A 133 6.78 12.46 -4.06
N THR A 134 5.80 11.83 -3.42
CA THR A 134 4.40 11.81 -3.89
C THR A 134 3.60 13.04 -3.46
N ILE A 135 4.21 13.98 -2.74
CA ILE A 135 3.55 15.20 -2.26
C ILE A 135 3.30 16.15 -3.43
N ILE A 136 2.03 16.32 -3.77
CA ILE A 136 1.59 17.29 -4.79
C ILE A 136 0.95 18.48 -4.07
N LYS A 137 1.16 19.70 -4.61
CA LYS A 137 0.52 20.91 -4.10
C LYS A 137 -1.00 20.70 -4.11
N THR A 138 -1.64 20.93 -2.98
CA THR A 138 -3.08 20.83 -2.85
C THR A 138 -3.76 22.19 -2.96
N THR A 139 -4.95 22.21 -3.53
CA THR A 139 -5.90 23.34 -3.48
C THR A 139 -7.01 23.10 -2.45
N CYS A 140 -6.95 21.98 -1.72
CA CYS A 140 -7.91 21.67 -0.66
C CYS A 140 -7.74 22.68 0.49
N SER A 141 -8.86 23.30 0.89
CA SER A 141 -8.97 24.07 2.11
C SER A 141 -9.84 23.26 3.07
N MET A 142 -9.25 22.77 4.15
CA MET A 142 -9.99 22.04 5.15
C MET A 142 -10.48 23.00 6.23
N ASP A 143 -11.79 23.06 6.40
CA ASP A 143 -12.39 23.68 7.58
C ASP A 143 -12.34 22.68 8.74
N ARG A 144 -11.71 23.07 9.83
CA ARG A 144 -11.60 22.23 11.03
C ARG A 144 -12.65 22.69 12.02
N PRO A 145 -13.39 21.76 12.66
CA PRO A 145 -14.26 22.13 13.75
C PRO A 145 -13.44 22.79 14.88
N ASP A 146 -14.01 23.77 15.52
CA ASP A 146 -13.43 24.38 16.71
C ASP A 146 -13.28 23.31 17.81
N SER A 147 -12.11 23.26 18.45
CA SER A 147 -11.80 22.33 19.55
C SER A 147 -12.50 22.72 20.86
#